data_f0152fce082e7cc157e53501b3eb7908
#
_entry.id   f0152fce082e7cc157e53501b3eb7908
#
_cell.length_a   1.000
_cell.length_b   1.000
_cell.length_c   1.000
_cell.angle_alpha   90.00
_cell.angle_beta   90.00
_cell.angle_gamma   90.00
#
_symmetry.space_group_name_H-M   'P 1'
#
loop_
_entity.id
_entity.type
_entity.pdbx_description
1 polymer ?
#
loop_
_entity_poly.entity_id
_entity_poly.type
_entity_poly.pdbx_seq_one_letter_code
_entity_poly.pdbx_strand_id
1 'polypeptide(L)'
;PTLRAFAATQPEALSTLLAKLSEAMATYLINQAHAGADAVQVFDSWAGLLSLGNWEQLVRPHLQKMLETVGEAGIPRILFLQNAPHLMEAYSSLPAEVLAVDWRVDIADVQARHENRAVQGNIDPAILLHGATCTRAAAKDLLQRVNPEGHIVNLGHGILPKTPLESIDALVDVVHNEKY
;
A
#
# COMPACT_ATOMS: atom_id res chain seq x y z
N PRO A 1 -5.21 21.79 2.50
CA PRO A 1 -4.64 23.15 2.39
C PRO A 1 -3.54 23.39 3.43
N THR A 2 -3.77 23.03 4.70
CA THR A 2 -2.85 23.34 5.82
C THR A 2 -1.48 22.69 5.68
N LEU A 3 -1.41 21.38 5.36
CA LEU A 3 -0.13 20.69 5.19
C LEU A 3 0.69 21.25 4.02
N ARG A 4 0.04 21.52 2.87
CA ARG A 4 0.75 22.10 1.71
C ARG A 4 1.26 23.51 1.99
N ALA A 5 0.51 24.32 2.73
CA ALA A 5 0.96 25.63 3.17
C ALA A 5 2.14 25.51 4.14
N PHE A 6 2.07 24.60 5.10
CA PHE A 6 3.17 24.32 6.04
C PHE A 6 4.43 23.85 5.32
N ALA A 7 4.29 22.92 4.38
CA ALA A 7 5.42 22.46 3.56
C ALA A 7 6.09 23.59 2.77
N ALA A 8 5.31 24.52 2.25
CA ALA A 8 5.83 25.64 1.46
C ALA A 8 6.47 26.76 2.32
N THR A 9 5.95 26.99 3.52
CA THR A 9 6.37 28.13 4.36
C THR A 9 7.38 27.75 5.45
N GLN A 10 7.40 26.49 5.88
CA GLN A 10 8.26 26.00 6.96
C GLN A 10 8.77 24.56 6.69
N PRO A 11 9.51 24.34 5.59
CA PRO A 11 9.93 22.99 5.18
C PRO A 11 10.84 22.30 6.22
N GLU A 12 11.72 23.07 6.90
CA GLU A 12 12.61 22.52 7.93
C GLU A 12 11.84 22.05 9.17
N ALA A 13 10.83 22.79 9.61
CA ALA A 13 9.98 22.40 10.72
C ALA A 13 9.16 21.14 10.37
N LEU A 14 8.65 21.06 9.14
CA LEU A 14 7.96 19.86 8.65
C LEU A 14 8.92 18.68 8.60
N SER A 15 10.13 18.83 8.09
CA SER A 15 11.14 17.77 8.04
C SER A 15 11.47 17.25 9.44
N THR A 16 11.65 18.17 10.42
CA THR A 16 11.86 17.79 11.83
C THR A 16 10.69 17.00 12.40
N LEU A 17 9.45 17.40 12.08
CA LEU A 17 8.25 16.66 12.50
C LEU A 17 8.20 15.26 11.87
N LEU A 18 8.46 15.17 10.58
CA LEU A 18 8.45 13.88 9.86
C LEU A 18 9.55 12.94 10.36
N ALA A 19 10.74 13.47 10.71
CA ALA A 19 11.81 12.67 11.33
C ALA A 19 11.34 12.04 12.65
N LYS A 20 10.75 12.83 13.54
CA LYS A 20 10.21 12.32 14.82
C LYS A 20 9.11 11.30 14.63
N LEU A 21 8.19 11.54 13.68
CA LEU A 21 7.11 10.60 13.38
C LEU A 21 7.67 9.28 12.82
N SER A 22 8.65 9.34 11.92
CA SER A 22 9.29 8.17 11.33
C SER A 22 9.99 7.32 12.38
N GLU A 23 10.70 7.92 13.32
CA GLU A 23 11.36 7.22 14.43
C GLU A 23 10.32 6.53 15.35
N ALA A 24 9.26 7.24 15.71
CA ALA A 24 8.19 6.69 16.54
C ALA A 24 7.47 5.53 15.82
N MET A 25 7.18 5.67 14.51
CA MET A 25 6.53 4.64 13.72
C MET A 25 7.43 3.43 13.50
N ALA A 26 8.74 3.61 13.26
CA ALA A 26 9.69 2.50 13.19
C ALA A 26 9.67 1.67 14.47
N THR A 27 9.77 2.33 15.63
CA THR A 27 9.69 1.67 16.94
C THR A 27 8.37 0.92 17.12
N TYR A 28 7.24 1.52 16.71
CA TYR A 28 5.93 0.91 16.81
C TYR A 28 5.81 -0.36 15.93
N LEU A 29 6.31 -0.32 14.69
CA LEU A 29 6.30 -1.46 13.78
C LEU A 29 7.22 -2.60 14.27
N ILE A 30 8.39 -2.27 14.80
CA ILE A 30 9.32 -3.25 15.40
C ILE A 30 8.67 -3.92 16.62
N ASN A 31 7.95 -3.17 17.44
CA ASN A 31 7.24 -3.73 18.59
C ASN A 31 6.10 -4.68 18.15
N GLN A 32 5.43 -4.42 17.01
CA GLN A 32 4.47 -5.37 16.44
C GLN A 32 5.16 -6.67 15.99
N ALA A 33 6.33 -6.58 15.37
CA ALA A 33 7.14 -7.74 15.02
C ALA A 33 7.49 -8.58 16.26
N HIS A 34 7.98 -7.93 17.32
CA HIS A 34 8.30 -8.61 18.58
C HIS A 34 7.07 -9.21 19.28
N ALA A 35 5.88 -8.66 19.03
CA ALA A 35 4.61 -9.19 19.53
C ALA A 35 4.07 -10.36 18.69
N GLY A 36 4.76 -10.73 17.58
CA GLY A 36 4.43 -11.89 16.77
C GLY A 36 3.73 -11.58 15.44
N ALA A 37 3.82 -10.35 14.94
CA ALA A 37 3.38 -10.07 13.57
C ALA A 37 4.34 -10.70 12.55
N ASP A 38 3.80 -11.34 11.50
CA ASP A 38 4.58 -11.97 10.43
C ASP A 38 5.02 -10.98 9.35
N ALA A 39 4.31 -9.88 9.21
CA ALA A 39 4.63 -8.75 8.32
C ALA A 39 4.05 -7.46 8.89
N VAL A 40 4.59 -6.32 8.48
CA VAL A 40 4.06 -5.00 8.84
C VAL A 40 3.73 -4.19 7.60
N GLN A 41 2.68 -3.37 7.67
CA GLN A 41 2.27 -2.51 6.57
C GLN A 41 2.31 -1.04 6.95
N VAL A 42 2.95 -0.25 6.10
CA VAL A 42 2.99 1.21 6.18
C VAL A 42 1.96 1.78 5.23
N PHE A 43 1.06 2.62 5.73
CA PHE A 43 0.03 3.30 4.96
C PHE A 43 0.35 4.79 4.87
N ASP A 44 0.53 5.30 3.64
CA ASP A 44 0.49 6.73 3.36
C ASP A 44 -0.77 7.06 2.54
N SER A 45 -1.85 7.38 3.24
CA SER A 45 -3.14 7.69 2.63
C SER A 45 -3.19 9.08 1.99
N TRP A 46 -2.18 9.91 2.18
CA TRP A 46 -2.17 11.30 1.75
C TRP A 46 -1.03 11.64 0.78
N ALA A 47 -0.16 10.68 0.46
CA ALA A 47 0.96 10.85 -0.46
C ALA A 47 0.54 11.49 -1.79
N GLY A 48 -0.59 11.05 -2.35
CA GLY A 48 -1.11 11.55 -3.62
C GLY A 48 -1.46 13.05 -3.66
N LEU A 49 -1.46 13.75 -2.53
CA LEU A 49 -1.64 15.21 -2.46
C LEU A 49 -0.36 16.00 -2.82
N LEU A 50 0.80 15.34 -2.82
CA LEU A 50 2.08 15.96 -3.09
C LEU A 50 2.49 15.74 -4.56
N SER A 51 3.17 16.71 -5.14
CA SER A 51 3.91 16.49 -6.39
C SER A 51 5.10 15.56 -6.14
N LEU A 52 5.61 14.92 -7.20
CA LEU A 52 6.80 14.07 -7.12
C LEU A 52 7.97 14.80 -6.42
N GLY A 53 8.32 16.01 -6.86
CA GLY A 53 9.44 16.75 -6.28
C GLY A 53 9.26 17.08 -4.80
N ASN A 54 8.04 17.45 -4.37
CA ASN A 54 7.76 17.71 -2.96
C ASN A 54 7.79 16.42 -2.13
N TRP A 55 7.30 15.32 -2.66
CA TRP A 55 7.34 14.03 -1.99
C TRP A 55 8.78 13.53 -1.83
N GLU A 56 9.58 13.60 -2.88
CA GLU A 56 11.00 13.21 -2.85
C GLU A 56 11.83 14.05 -1.86
N GLN A 57 11.53 15.34 -1.80
CA GLN A 57 12.27 16.24 -0.91
C GLN A 57 11.84 16.12 0.56
N LEU A 58 10.53 16.02 0.82
CA LEU A 58 9.99 16.18 2.16
C LEU A 58 9.64 14.84 2.84
N VAL A 59 9.21 13.82 2.08
CA VAL A 59 8.68 12.58 2.66
C VAL A 59 9.64 11.42 2.49
N ARG A 60 10.14 11.22 1.27
CA ARG A 60 10.96 10.07 0.90
C ARG A 60 12.14 9.81 1.86
N PRO A 61 12.97 10.80 2.28
CA PRO A 61 14.11 10.53 3.15
C PRO A 61 13.71 9.92 4.50
N HIS A 62 12.62 10.39 5.07
CA HIS A 62 12.11 9.91 6.35
C HIS A 62 11.45 8.54 6.23
N LEU A 63 10.68 8.33 5.18
CA LEU A 63 10.04 7.05 4.89
C LEU A 63 11.08 5.96 4.59
N GLN A 64 12.10 6.28 3.81
CA GLN A 64 13.20 5.38 3.50
C GLN A 64 13.93 4.95 4.79
N LYS A 65 14.35 5.91 5.61
CA LYS A 65 15.03 5.63 6.89
C LYS A 65 14.16 4.77 7.81
N MET A 66 12.87 5.05 7.90
CA MET A 66 11.93 4.25 8.68
C MET A 66 11.87 2.80 8.18
N LEU A 67 11.72 2.60 6.87
CA LEU A 67 11.69 1.27 6.27
C LEU A 67 13.01 0.51 6.46
N GLU A 68 14.15 1.18 6.31
CA GLU A 68 15.47 0.60 6.58
C GLU A 68 15.58 0.11 8.03
N THR A 69 15.22 0.97 8.99
CA THR A 69 15.24 0.64 10.42
C THR A 69 14.32 -0.54 10.76
N VAL A 70 13.12 -0.59 10.18
CA VAL A 70 12.19 -1.73 10.36
C VAL A 70 12.76 -3.01 9.73
N GLY A 71 13.45 -2.90 8.59
CA GLY A 71 14.10 -4.02 7.92
C GLY A 71 15.21 -4.68 8.75
N GLU A 72 15.92 -3.93 9.59
CA GLU A 72 16.91 -4.47 10.52
C GLU A 72 16.31 -5.45 11.54
N ALA A 73 15.01 -5.35 11.81
CA ALA A 73 14.29 -6.31 12.66
C ALA A 73 13.93 -7.62 11.92
N GLY A 74 14.24 -7.74 10.62
CA GLY A 74 14.04 -8.95 9.83
C GLY A 74 12.58 -9.26 9.48
N ILE A 75 11.66 -8.27 9.59
CA ILE A 75 10.25 -8.45 9.28
C ILE A 75 9.92 -7.93 7.88
N PRO A 76 9.15 -8.66 7.06
CA PRO A 76 8.68 -8.18 5.76
C PRO A 76 7.85 -6.90 5.87
N ARG A 77 8.10 -5.96 4.97
CA ARG A 77 7.48 -4.64 4.93
C ARG A 77 6.60 -4.52 3.70
N ILE A 78 5.35 -4.13 3.91
CA ILE A 78 4.40 -3.78 2.86
C ILE A 78 4.28 -2.26 2.84
N LEU A 79 4.47 -1.63 1.70
CA LEU A 79 4.32 -0.19 1.54
C LEU A 79 3.11 0.12 0.66
N PHE A 80 2.19 0.91 1.19
CA PHE A 80 0.99 1.38 0.48
C PHE A 80 0.95 2.91 0.42
N LEU A 81 0.88 3.45 -0.80
CA LEU A 81 0.63 4.86 -1.05
C LEU A 81 -0.70 5.02 -1.80
N GLN A 82 -1.65 5.73 -1.18
CA GLN A 82 -2.96 5.94 -1.76
C GLN A 82 -2.97 7.09 -2.76
N ASN A 83 -3.71 6.93 -3.86
CA ASN A 83 -3.94 7.98 -4.86
C ASN A 83 -2.63 8.59 -5.41
N ALA A 84 -1.61 7.76 -5.56
CA ALA A 84 -0.26 8.19 -5.87
C ALA A 84 0.36 7.51 -7.12
N PRO A 85 -0.39 7.33 -8.24
CA PRO A 85 0.17 6.69 -9.44
C PRO A 85 1.37 7.44 -10.00
N HIS A 86 1.42 8.76 -9.85
CA HIS A 86 2.52 9.62 -10.28
C HIS A 86 3.79 9.48 -9.41
N LEU A 87 3.70 8.81 -8.26
CA LEU A 87 4.84 8.52 -7.38
C LEU A 87 5.33 7.06 -7.52
N MET A 88 4.70 6.24 -8.38
CA MET A 88 4.96 4.80 -8.47
C MET A 88 6.44 4.45 -8.58
N GLU A 89 7.15 5.04 -9.54
CA GLU A 89 8.57 4.77 -9.75
C GLU A 89 9.43 5.19 -8.54
N ALA A 90 9.07 6.31 -7.91
CA ALA A 90 9.82 6.83 -6.78
C ALA A 90 9.62 5.96 -5.53
N TYR A 91 8.38 5.57 -5.20
CA TYR A 91 8.17 4.75 -4.01
C TYR A 91 8.50 3.27 -4.22
N SER A 92 8.42 2.77 -5.46
CA SER A 92 8.88 1.42 -5.75
C SER A 92 10.39 1.24 -5.56
N SER A 93 11.18 2.31 -5.53
CA SER A 93 12.61 2.24 -5.20
C SER A 93 12.90 2.13 -3.70
N LEU A 94 11.91 2.30 -2.83
CA LEU A 94 12.07 2.21 -1.37
C LEU A 94 12.24 0.74 -0.91
N PRO A 95 12.92 0.49 0.21
CA PRO A 95 13.21 -0.86 0.69
C PRO A 95 11.98 -1.50 1.37
N ALA A 96 11.04 -1.96 0.57
CA ALA A 96 9.89 -2.76 0.99
C ALA A 96 9.81 -4.02 0.15
N GLU A 97 9.43 -5.14 0.72
CA GLU A 97 9.32 -6.43 0.04
C GLU A 97 8.04 -6.52 -0.79
N VAL A 98 7.01 -5.79 -0.38
CA VAL A 98 5.70 -5.79 -1.05
C VAL A 98 5.27 -4.37 -1.40
N LEU A 99 4.87 -4.16 -2.66
CA LEU A 99 4.27 -2.93 -3.14
C LEU A 99 2.75 -3.10 -3.13
N ALA A 100 2.07 -2.45 -2.20
CA ALA A 100 0.62 -2.41 -2.18
C ALA A 100 0.12 -1.20 -2.99
N VAL A 101 -0.84 -1.44 -3.88
CA VAL A 101 -1.33 -0.43 -4.82
C VAL A 101 -2.85 -0.28 -4.74
N ASP A 102 -3.32 0.94 -4.96
CA ASP A 102 -4.74 1.20 -5.05
C ASP A 102 -5.30 0.85 -6.46
N TRP A 103 -6.62 0.88 -6.60
CA TRP A 103 -7.33 0.48 -7.82
C TRP A 103 -7.12 1.41 -9.03
N ARG A 104 -6.37 2.51 -8.90
CA ARG A 104 -6.14 3.48 -9.97
C ARG A 104 -5.00 3.10 -10.90
N VAL A 105 -4.26 2.07 -10.54
CA VAL A 105 -3.17 1.54 -11.37
C VAL A 105 -3.47 0.10 -11.79
N ASP A 106 -2.94 -0.34 -12.90
CA ASP A 106 -2.99 -1.75 -13.27
C ASP A 106 -1.92 -2.52 -12.49
N ILE A 107 -2.36 -3.39 -11.60
CA ILE A 107 -1.46 -4.17 -10.75
C ILE A 107 -0.62 -5.17 -11.56
N ALA A 108 -1.13 -5.68 -12.69
CA ALA A 108 -0.37 -6.57 -13.56
C ALA A 108 0.83 -5.84 -14.20
N ASP A 109 0.62 -4.58 -14.61
CA ASP A 109 1.70 -3.72 -15.09
C ASP A 109 2.74 -3.43 -13.99
N VAL A 110 2.29 -3.22 -12.75
CA VAL A 110 3.21 -3.01 -11.61
C VAL A 110 4.01 -4.26 -11.33
N GLN A 111 3.37 -5.44 -11.30
CA GLN A 111 4.03 -6.71 -11.09
C GLN A 111 5.08 -6.99 -12.17
N ALA A 112 4.75 -6.76 -13.43
CA ALA A 112 5.66 -6.97 -14.56
C ALA A 112 6.90 -6.05 -14.53
N ARG A 113 6.75 -4.82 -14.00
CA ARG A 113 7.88 -3.88 -13.88
C ARG A 113 8.77 -4.13 -12.66
N HIS A 114 8.27 -4.85 -11.67
CA HIS A 114 8.93 -5.06 -10.38
C HIS A 114 9.01 -6.55 -10.03
N GLU A 115 9.50 -7.39 -10.96
CA GLU A 115 9.54 -8.86 -10.89
C GLU A 115 10.22 -9.43 -9.63
N ASN A 116 11.05 -8.66 -8.96
CA ASN A 116 11.76 -9.05 -7.72
C ASN A 116 10.99 -8.69 -6.45
N ARG A 117 9.74 -8.22 -6.57
CA ARG A 117 8.90 -7.84 -5.43
C ARG A 117 7.50 -8.42 -5.54
N ALA A 118 6.94 -8.75 -4.42
CA ALA A 118 5.53 -9.05 -4.36
C ALA A 118 4.69 -7.77 -4.53
N VAL A 119 3.49 -7.93 -5.06
CA VAL A 119 2.49 -6.86 -5.16
C VAL A 119 1.25 -7.22 -4.35
N GLN A 120 0.59 -6.22 -3.77
CA GLN A 120 -0.66 -6.40 -3.04
C GLN A 120 -1.76 -5.50 -3.59
N GLY A 121 -2.93 -6.04 -3.76
CA GLY A 121 -4.12 -5.31 -4.21
C GLY A 121 -4.89 -6.06 -5.28
N ASN A 122 -5.74 -5.40 -6.11
CA ASN A 122 -6.11 -3.98 -5.94
C ASN A 122 -7.55 -3.74 -6.43
N ILE A 123 -8.46 -4.64 -6.00
CA ILE A 123 -9.87 -4.50 -6.38
C ILE A 123 -10.41 -3.17 -5.83
N ASP A 124 -11.17 -2.42 -6.65
CA ASP A 124 -11.87 -1.22 -6.18
C ASP A 124 -12.91 -1.61 -5.12
N PRO A 125 -12.82 -1.06 -3.90
CA PRO A 125 -13.79 -1.35 -2.84
C PRO A 125 -15.24 -1.04 -3.23
N ALA A 126 -15.47 -0.11 -4.17
CA ALA A 126 -16.81 0.22 -4.64
C ALA A 126 -17.47 -0.94 -5.41
N ILE A 127 -16.71 -1.85 -6.00
CA ILE A 127 -17.24 -3.04 -6.68
C ILE A 127 -18.02 -3.92 -5.71
N LEU A 128 -17.57 -4.02 -4.47
CA LEU A 128 -18.20 -4.84 -3.44
C LEU A 128 -19.61 -4.36 -3.06
N LEU A 129 -19.92 -3.07 -3.30
CA LEU A 129 -21.27 -2.53 -3.10
C LEU A 129 -22.28 -3.10 -4.09
N HIS A 130 -21.85 -3.63 -5.24
CA HIS A 130 -22.70 -4.23 -6.25
C HIS A 130 -23.07 -5.69 -5.95
N GLY A 131 -22.65 -6.25 -4.81
CA GLY A 131 -23.01 -7.58 -4.35
C GLY A 131 -22.05 -8.67 -4.82
N ALA A 132 -22.32 -9.90 -4.34
CA ALA A 132 -21.44 -11.07 -4.48
C ALA A 132 -21.11 -11.42 -5.95
N THR A 133 -22.08 -11.31 -6.86
CA THR A 133 -21.87 -11.65 -8.28
C THR A 133 -20.82 -10.75 -8.94
N CYS A 134 -20.92 -9.44 -8.73
CA CYS A 134 -19.95 -8.47 -9.29
C CYS A 134 -18.59 -8.65 -8.64
N THR A 135 -18.56 -8.91 -7.34
CA THR A 135 -17.31 -9.17 -6.59
C THR A 135 -16.60 -10.42 -7.11
N ARG A 136 -17.33 -11.53 -7.34
CA ARG A 136 -16.74 -12.76 -7.92
C ARG A 136 -16.15 -12.50 -9.30
N ALA A 137 -16.86 -11.77 -10.14
CA ALA A 137 -16.37 -11.44 -11.49
C ALA A 137 -15.08 -10.62 -11.43
N ALA A 138 -15.02 -9.59 -10.59
CA ALA A 138 -13.84 -8.75 -10.44
C ALA A 138 -12.65 -9.51 -9.83
N ALA A 139 -12.90 -10.39 -8.86
CA ALA A 139 -11.86 -11.23 -8.28
C ALA A 139 -11.27 -12.19 -9.33
N LYS A 140 -12.12 -12.86 -10.13
CA LYS A 140 -11.66 -13.75 -11.21
C LYS A 140 -10.86 -12.99 -12.27
N ASP A 141 -11.32 -11.82 -12.69
CA ASP A 141 -10.60 -10.97 -13.64
C ASP A 141 -9.20 -10.59 -13.10
N LEU A 142 -9.12 -10.18 -11.84
CA LEU A 142 -7.85 -9.88 -11.21
C LEU A 142 -6.90 -11.10 -11.24
N LEU A 143 -7.38 -12.27 -10.78
CA LEU A 143 -6.57 -13.49 -10.71
C LEU A 143 -6.08 -13.97 -12.09
N GLN A 144 -6.82 -13.71 -13.17
CA GLN A 144 -6.42 -14.04 -14.54
C GLN A 144 -5.34 -13.11 -15.11
N ARG A 145 -5.20 -11.90 -14.57
CA ARG A 145 -4.27 -10.88 -15.07
C ARG A 145 -2.94 -10.83 -14.35
N VAL A 146 -2.87 -11.38 -13.14
CA VAL A 146 -1.66 -11.34 -12.30
C VAL A 146 -0.98 -12.71 -12.25
N ASN A 147 0.34 -12.72 -12.05
CA ASN A 147 1.03 -13.94 -11.68
C ASN A 147 0.70 -14.28 -10.21
N PRO A 148 0.20 -15.49 -9.89
CA PRO A 148 -0.11 -15.88 -8.52
C PRO A 148 1.12 -15.87 -7.61
N GLU A 149 2.31 -16.17 -8.15
CA GLU A 149 3.54 -16.04 -7.39
C GLU A 149 3.88 -14.56 -7.16
N GLY A 150 3.97 -14.18 -5.89
CA GLY A 150 4.27 -12.80 -5.51
C GLY A 150 3.05 -11.86 -5.57
N HIS A 151 1.81 -12.39 -5.57
CA HIS A 151 0.60 -11.57 -5.46
C HIS A 151 -0.17 -11.84 -4.17
N ILE A 152 -0.47 -10.79 -3.42
CA ILE A 152 -1.36 -10.81 -2.27
C ILE A 152 -2.68 -10.16 -2.67
N VAL A 153 -3.74 -10.95 -2.76
CA VAL A 153 -5.07 -10.41 -3.09
C VAL A 153 -5.55 -9.50 -1.98
N ASN A 154 -5.91 -8.30 -2.36
CA ASN A 154 -6.51 -7.31 -1.46
C ASN A 154 -7.40 -6.36 -2.25
N LEU A 155 -8.16 -5.55 -1.52
CA LEU A 155 -8.77 -4.36 -2.07
C LEU A 155 -7.72 -3.26 -2.22
N GLY A 156 -7.95 -2.32 -3.14
CA GLY A 156 -7.11 -1.15 -3.29
C GLY A 156 -7.22 -0.13 -2.15
N HIS A 157 -8.12 -0.36 -1.19
CA HIS A 157 -8.28 0.35 0.09
C HIS A 157 -9.20 -0.45 1.01
N GLY A 158 -9.47 0.06 2.22
CA GLY A 158 -10.44 -0.53 3.14
C GLY A 158 -11.86 -0.62 2.55
N ILE A 159 -12.65 -1.56 3.06
CA ILE A 159 -14.06 -1.72 2.67
C ILE A 159 -14.89 -0.48 3.01
N LEU A 160 -15.91 -0.23 2.21
CA LEU A 160 -16.84 0.87 2.47
C LEU A 160 -17.89 0.47 3.52
N PRO A 161 -18.41 1.42 4.33
CA PRO A 161 -19.33 1.10 5.44
C PRO A 161 -20.60 0.36 5.05
N LYS A 162 -21.02 0.45 3.78
CA LYS A 162 -22.23 -0.22 3.25
C LYS A 162 -21.92 -1.48 2.46
N THR A 163 -20.71 -1.99 2.53
CA THR A 163 -20.33 -3.22 1.83
C THR A 163 -21.11 -4.40 2.39
N PRO A 164 -21.86 -5.13 1.54
CA PRO A 164 -22.56 -6.35 1.97
C PRO A 164 -21.56 -7.44 2.39
N LEU A 165 -21.86 -8.16 3.48
CA LEU A 165 -20.99 -9.24 3.96
C LEU A 165 -20.83 -10.36 2.93
N GLU A 166 -21.89 -10.69 2.21
CA GLU A 166 -21.86 -11.68 1.12
C GLU A 166 -20.88 -11.33 -0.01
N SER A 167 -20.56 -10.05 -0.18
CA SER A 167 -19.52 -9.64 -1.14
C SER A 167 -18.13 -9.98 -0.63
N ILE A 168 -17.90 -9.83 0.68
CA ILE A 168 -16.63 -10.20 1.31
C ILE A 168 -16.45 -11.72 1.26
N ASP A 169 -17.48 -12.47 1.64
CA ASP A 169 -17.48 -13.93 1.57
C ASP A 169 -17.20 -14.41 0.14
N ALA A 170 -17.83 -13.76 -0.85
CA ALA A 170 -17.63 -14.08 -2.26
C ALA A 170 -16.20 -13.83 -2.74
N LEU A 171 -15.54 -12.77 -2.28
CA LEU A 171 -14.14 -12.48 -2.57
C LEU A 171 -13.23 -13.56 -2.00
N VAL A 172 -13.38 -13.86 -0.72
CA VAL A 172 -12.59 -14.88 -0.01
C VAL A 172 -12.76 -16.26 -0.65
N ASP A 173 -14.00 -16.62 -0.98
CA ASP A 173 -14.35 -17.90 -1.61
C ASP A 173 -13.65 -18.07 -2.99
N VAL A 174 -13.65 -17.02 -3.82
CA VAL A 174 -12.96 -17.06 -5.12
C VAL A 174 -11.46 -17.24 -4.94
N VAL A 175 -10.84 -16.45 -4.06
CA VAL A 175 -9.39 -16.49 -3.84
C VAL A 175 -8.91 -17.85 -3.32
N HIS A 176 -9.73 -18.52 -2.48
CA HIS A 176 -9.35 -19.81 -1.88
C HIS A 176 -9.69 -21.03 -2.74
N ASN A 177 -10.70 -20.93 -3.61
CA ASN A 177 -11.22 -22.08 -4.33
C ASN A 177 -10.99 -22.06 -5.84
N GLU A 178 -10.68 -20.91 -6.43
CA GLU A 178 -10.29 -20.87 -7.85
C GLU A 178 -8.84 -21.33 -8.02
N LYS A 179 -8.62 -22.16 -9.03
CA LYS A 179 -7.24 -22.52 -9.42
C LYS A 179 -6.76 -21.49 -10.44
N TYR A 180 -5.59 -20.96 -10.20
CA TYR A 180 -4.85 -20.11 -11.14
C TYR A 180 -4.47 -20.88 -12.40
#